data_28fd1acb786c7d7092cd8e1ce8f6aef4
#
_entry.id   28fd1acb786c7d7092cd8e1ce8f6aef4
#
_cell.length_a   1.000
_cell.length_b   1.000
_cell.length_c   1.000
_cell.angle_alpha   90.00
_cell.angle_beta   90.00
_cell.angle_gamma   90.00
#
_symmetry.space_group_name_H-M   'P 1'
#
loop_
_entity.id
_entity.type
_entity.pdbx_description
1 polymer ?
#
loop_
_entity_poly.entity_id
_entity_poly.type
_entity_poly.pdbx_seq_one_letter_code
_entity_poly.pdbx_strand_id
1 'polypeptide(L)'
;MYDHLQQQNIAGSAPAEFFRPVELNDGTSPNARFRTVPLAASRVPNGRSFFCQHLTPELVWRNEWQNHPNGVADITGFVISAAHPQEAAKVYGELFGAHVLQTQSQEVTLRAGRATVRFITPAQAAPEFGIVPEGENGSARMIGLEFATRSLDAVRNSLRVGEIAFEDNASQITVRAADASGVAIKFREE
;
A
#
# COMPACT_ATOMS: atom_id res chain seq x y z
N MET A 1 -1.99 -9.36 20.61
CA MET A 1 -2.44 -9.18 19.21
C MET A 1 -3.16 -10.42 18.68
N TYR A 2 -2.51 -11.60 18.55
CA TYR A 2 -3.13 -12.80 17.98
C TYR A 2 -4.42 -13.23 18.67
N ASP A 3 -4.42 -13.33 20.01
CA ASP A 3 -5.60 -13.69 20.80
C ASP A 3 -6.78 -12.74 20.56
N HIS A 4 -6.49 -11.45 20.43
CA HIS A 4 -7.48 -10.43 20.10
C HIS A 4 -8.10 -10.65 18.71
N LEU A 5 -7.26 -10.96 17.70
CA LEU A 5 -7.74 -11.27 16.35
C LEU A 5 -8.55 -12.56 16.30
N GLN A 6 -8.19 -13.57 17.11
CA GLN A 6 -8.96 -14.81 17.23
C GLN A 6 -10.34 -14.56 17.83
N GLN A 7 -10.42 -13.80 18.93
CA GLN A 7 -11.69 -13.45 19.58
C GLN A 7 -12.67 -12.74 18.63
N GLN A 8 -12.14 -11.99 17.66
CA GLN A 8 -12.95 -11.29 16.67
C GLN A 8 -13.16 -12.09 15.36
N ASN A 9 -12.71 -13.34 15.28
CA ASN A 9 -12.75 -14.16 14.07
C ASN A 9 -12.08 -13.48 12.84
N ILE A 10 -10.98 -12.75 13.07
CA ILE A 10 -10.23 -12.04 12.04
C ILE A 10 -8.88 -12.73 11.75
N ALA A 11 -8.33 -13.49 12.67
CA ALA A 11 -7.10 -14.24 12.46
C ALA A 11 -7.27 -15.34 11.43
N GLY A 12 -6.33 -15.46 10.49
CA GLY A 12 -6.29 -16.54 9.51
C GLY A 12 -5.58 -17.77 10.03
N SER A 13 -4.41 -17.62 10.62
CA SER A 13 -3.62 -18.70 11.22
C SER A 13 -2.79 -18.20 12.40
N ALA A 14 -2.18 -19.15 13.12
CA ALA A 14 -1.26 -18.84 14.22
C ALA A 14 -0.06 -18.00 13.72
N PRO A 15 0.59 -17.24 14.62
CA PRO A 15 1.81 -16.50 14.30
C PRO A 15 2.89 -17.42 13.75
N ALA A 16 3.55 -16.99 12.67
CA ALA A 16 4.68 -17.68 12.09
C ALA A 16 5.91 -16.78 12.03
N GLU A 17 7.08 -17.33 12.33
CA GLU A 17 8.34 -16.63 12.17
C GLU A 17 9.04 -17.11 10.91
N PHE A 18 9.73 -16.18 10.25
CA PHE A 18 10.62 -16.46 9.14
C PHE A 18 11.77 -15.46 9.14
N PHE A 19 12.78 -15.74 8.33
CA PHE A 19 13.91 -14.83 8.15
C PHE A 19 14.26 -14.66 6.68
N ARG A 20 14.98 -13.58 6.38
CA ARG A 20 15.60 -13.29 5.10
C ARG A 20 17.05 -12.89 5.33
N PRO A 21 18.02 -13.47 4.60
CA PRO A 21 19.38 -12.98 4.62
C PRO A 21 19.43 -11.57 4.04
N VAL A 22 20.25 -10.71 4.63
CA VAL A 22 20.44 -9.32 4.21
C VAL A 22 21.94 -9.14 3.95
N GLU A 23 22.31 -8.91 2.69
CA GLU A 23 23.69 -8.64 2.33
C GLU A 23 24.05 -7.20 2.72
N LEU A 24 25.06 -7.04 3.57
CA LEU A 24 25.55 -5.76 4.02
C LEU A 24 26.80 -5.34 3.24
N ASN A 25 27.08 -4.03 3.21
CA ASN A 25 28.24 -3.47 2.49
C ASN A 25 29.59 -3.94 3.02
N ASP A 26 29.64 -4.48 4.24
CA ASP A 26 30.84 -5.08 4.85
C ASP A 26 31.06 -6.56 4.45
N GLY A 27 30.20 -7.09 3.58
CA GLY A 27 30.23 -8.47 3.11
C GLY A 27 29.61 -9.50 4.07
N THR A 28 29.05 -9.06 5.19
CA THR A 28 28.29 -9.95 6.09
C THR A 28 26.86 -10.14 5.61
N SER A 29 26.23 -11.27 5.99
CA SER A 29 24.85 -11.60 5.59
C SER A 29 24.03 -12.08 6.78
N PRO A 30 23.69 -11.15 7.72
CA PRO A 30 22.83 -11.49 8.85
C PRO A 30 21.39 -11.76 8.40
N ASN A 31 20.61 -12.45 9.26
CA ASN A 31 19.21 -12.74 8.99
C ASN A 31 18.28 -11.68 9.59
N ALA A 32 17.60 -10.94 8.74
CA ALA A 32 16.43 -10.15 9.15
C ALA A 32 15.29 -11.09 9.53
N ARG A 33 14.75 -10.94 10.76
CA ARG A 33 13.74 -11.83 11.34
C ARG A 33 12.41 -11.12 11.46
N PHE A 34 11.36 -11.86 11.16
CA PHE A 34 9.99 -11.38 11.13
C PHE A 34 9.05 -12.36 11.81
N ARG A 35 7.97 -11.83 12.40
CA ARG A 35 6.83 -12.61 12.86
C ARG A 35 5.57 -12.07 12.21
N THR A 36 4.77 -12.92 11.59
CA THR A 36 3.54 -12.52 10.91
C THR A 36 2.32 -13.21 11.48
N VAL A 37 1.20 -12.49 11.46
CA VAL A 37 -0.14 -13.02 11.72
C VAL A 37 -1.02 -12.63 10.54
N PRO A 38 -1.40 -13.56 9.66
CA PRO A 38 -2.27 -13.26 8.54
C PRO A 38 -3.71 -13.04 9.02
N LEU A 39 -4.45 -12.20 8.30
CA LEU A 39 -5.88 -12.10 8.42
C LEU A 39 -6.56 -13.25 7.67
N ALA A 40 -7.76 -13.65 8.11
CA ALA A 40 -8.55 -14.66 7.44
C ALA A 40 -8.91 -14.21 6.02
N ALA A 41 -8.71 -15.07 5.02
CA ALA A 41 -8.98 -14.75 3.61
C ALA A 41 -10.45 -14.38 3.36
N SER A 42 -11.38 -14.95 4.13
CA SER A 42 -12.80 -14.60 4.08
C SER A 42 -13.10 -13.15 4.54
N ARG A 43 -12.18 -12.53 5.28
CA ARG A 43 -12.32 -11.15 5.79
C ARG A 43 -11.66 -10.12 4.87
N VAL A 44 -10.70 -10.56 4.06
CA VAL A 44 -9.97 -9.75 3.08
C VAL A 44 -9.90 -10.53 1.74
N PRO A 45 -11.02 -10.64 1.03
CA PRO A 45 -11.16 -11.54 -0.12
C PRO A 45 -10.22 -11.19 -1.29
N ASN A 46 -9.70 -9.95 -1.32
CA ASN A 46 -8.82 -9.50 -2.38
C ASN A 46 -7.43 -9.18 -1.89
N GLY A 47 -6.59 -10.14 -1.98
CA GLY A 47 -5.21 -10.04 -1.58
C GLY A 47 -4.96 -10.66 -0.21
N ARG A 48 -3.81 -10.35 0.34
CA ARG A 48 -3.38 -10.84 1.64
C ARG A 48 -3.06 -9.66 2.53
N SER A 49 -3.73 -9.60 3.68
CA SER A 49 -3.38 -8.66 4.74
C SER A 49 -2.84 -9.43 5.94
N PHE A 50 -1.82 -8.91 6.56
CA PHE A 50 -1.19 -9.52 7.73
C PHE A 50 -0.52 -8.46 8.59
N PHE A 51 -0.44 -8.73 9.87
CA PHE A 51 0.42 -7.97 10.77
C PHE A 51 1.83 -8.52 10.67
N CYS A 52 2.83 -7.64 10.55
CA CYS A 52 4.22 -8.00 10.50
C CYS A 52 4.98 -7.30 11.62
N GLN A 53 5.57 -8.07 12.52
CA GLN A 53 6.51 -7.58 13.51
C GLN A 53 7.94 -7.80 12.99
N HIS A 54 8.71 -6.74 12.91
CA HIS A 54 10.15 -6.82 12.62
C HIS A 54 10.88 -7.10 13.94
N LEU A 55 11.52 -8.27 14.03
CA LEU A 55 12.28 -8.67 15.22
C LEU A 55 13.71 -8.12 15.19
N THR A 56 14.19 -7.73 14.02
CA THR A 56 15.49 -7.10 13.75
C THR A 56 15.30 -5.88 12.84
N PRO A 57 14.62 -4.82 13.34
CA PRO A 57 14.27 -3.65 12.50
C PRO A 57 15.51 -2.93 11.93
N GLU A 58 16.63 -2.99 12.62
CA GLU A 58 17.93 -2.40 12.21
C GLU A 58 18.49 -3.02 10.92
N LEU A 59 18.07 -4.24 10.58
CA LEU A 59 18.43 -4.89 9.31
C LEU A 59 17.46 -4.58 8.16
N VAL A 60 16.35 -3.88 8.44
CA VAL A 60 15.31 -3.55 7.47
C VAL A 60 15.28 -2.05 7.17
N TRP A 61 15.28 -1.23 8.23
CA TRP A 61 15.15 0.22 8.13
C TRP A 61 16.53 0.90 8.16
N ARG A 62 17.31 0.64 7.12
CA ARG A 62 18.69 1.17 7.02
C ARG A 62 18.68 2.49 6.27
N ASN A 63 19.36 3.49 6.80
CA ASN A 63 19.41 4.84 6.23
C ASN A 63 19.98 4.87 4.82
N GLU A 64 20.97 4.04 4.53
CA GLU A 64 21.59 3.93 3.21
C GLU A 64 20.64 3.44 2.11
N TRP A 65 19.52 2.78 2.48
CA TRP A 65 18.53 2.30 1.53
C TRP A 65 17.33 3.25 1.36
N GLN A 66 17.26 4.32 2.18
CA GLN A 66 16.16 5.27 2.16
C GLN A 66 16.38 6.45 1.20
N ASN A 67 17.51 6.49 0.50
CA ASN A 67 17.81 7.52 -0.48
C ASN A 67 17.61 6.95 -1.90
N HIS A 68 16.41 7.11 -2.42
CA HIS A 68 16.10 6.68 -3.79
C HIS A 68 16.45 7.78 -4.80
N PRO A 69 17.02 7.44 -6.00
CA PRO A 69 17.42 8.43 -7.01
C PRO A 69 16.30 9.35 -7.50
N ASN A 70 15.04 8.87 -7.48
CA ASN A 70 13.86 9.68 -7.82
C ASN A 70 13.35 10.57 -6.69
N GLY A 71 14.06 10.65 -5.56
CA GLY A 71 13.70 11.49 -4.43
C GLY A 71 12.50 11.03 -3.61
N VAL A 72 11.93 9.86 -3.88
CA VAL A 72 10.81 9.31 -3.07
C VAL A 72 11.23 9.17 -1.61
N ALA A 73 10.39 9.69 -0.72
CA ALA A 73 10.63 9.73 0.71
C ALA A 73 9.65 8.85 1.50
N ASP A 74 8.38 8.74 1.05
CA ASP A 74 7.35 8.00 1.78
C ASP A 74 6.24 7.50 0.85
N ILE A 75 5.48 6.50 1.33
CA ILE A 75 4.20 6.10 0.75
C ILE A 75 3.10 6.84 1.52
N THR A 76 2.35 7.68 0.84
CA THR A 76 1.32 8.53 1.45
C THR A 76 -0.09 8.03 1.19
N GLY A 77 -0.30 7.17 0.19
CA GLY A 77 -1.64 6.69 -0.12
C GLY A 77 -1.69 5.34 -0.82
N PHE A 78 -2.81 4.66 -0.54
CA PHE A 78 -3.23 3.44 -1.22
C PHE A 78 -4.66 3.65 -1.70
N VAL A 79 -4.96 3.29 -2.94
CA VAL A 79 -6.30 3.42 -3.51
C VAL A 79 -6.82 2.04 -3.88
N ILE A 80 -7.96 1.70 -3.31
CA ILE A 80 -8.65 0.43 -3.49
C ILE A 80 -9.99 0.70 -4.19
N SER A 81 -10.18 0.13 -5.37
CA SER A 81 -11.47 0.12 -6.05
C SER A 81 -12.32 -1.04 -5.54
N ALA A 82 -13.54 -0.77 -5.14
CA ALA A 82 -14.49 -1.74 -4.63
C ALA A 82 -15.92 -1.37 -5.04
N ALA A 83 -16.73 -2.36 -5.44
CA ALA A 83 -18.15 -2.14 -5.72
C ALA A 83 -18.89 -1.58 -4.48
N HIS A 84 -18.49 -2.02 -3.30
CA HIS A 84 -19.04 -1.60 -2.01
C HIS A 84 -17.92 -1.14 -1.06
N PRO A 85 -17.47 0.13 -1.14
CA PRO A 85 -16.37 0.66 -0.33
C PRO A 85 -16.53 0.46 1.18
N GLN A 86 -17.73 0.60 1.71
CA GLN A 86 -18.03 0.43 3.13
C GLN A 86 -17.77 -1.02 3.59
N GLU A 87 -18.20 -2.00 2.80
CA GLU A 87 -17.97 -3.42 3.11
C GLU A 87 -16.48 -3.78 2.99
N ALA A 88 -15.79 -3.25 1.97
CA ALA A 88 -14.35 -3.46 1.80
C ALA A 88 -13.53 -2.87 2.95
N ALA A 89 -13.95 -1.74 3.52
CA ALA A 89 -13.27 -1.07 4.64
C ALA A 89 -13.63 -1.65 6.01
N LYS A 90 -14.72 -2.41 6.14
CA LYS A 90 -15.32 -2.84 7.42
C LYS A 90 -14.34 -3.56 8.35
N VAL A 91 -13.54 -4.47 7.82
CA VAL A 91 -12.56 -5.24 8.61
C VAL A 91 -11.55 -4.32 9.30
N TYR A 92 -11.18 -3.21 8.71
CA TYR A 92 -10.25 -2.25 9.30
C TYR A 92 -10.89 -1.44 10.44
N GLY A 93 -12.18 -1.15 10.33
CA GLY A 93 -12.96 -0.57 11.45
C GLY A 93 -13.07 -1.53 12.63
N GLU A 94 -13.22 -2.82 12.39
CA GLU A 94 -13.22 -3.85 13.44
C GLU A 94 -11.84 -4.01 14.08
N LEU A 95 -10.75 -3.92 13.29
CA LEU A 95 -9.37 -4.04 13.77
C LEU A 95 -8.89 -2.86 14.59
N PHE A 96 -9.21 -1.64 14.15
CA PHE A 96 -8.62 -0.41 14.70
C PHE A 96 -9.65 0.51 15.37
N GLY A 97 -10.91 0.12 15.37
CA GLY A 97 -12.03 0.91 15.87
C GLY A 97 -12.72 1.72 14.76
N ALA A 98 -14.04 1.84 14.83
CA ALA A 98 -14.83 2.50 13.78
C ALA A 98 -14.43 3.98 13.53
N HIS A 99 -13.84 4.64 14.52
CA HIS A 99 -13.40 6.03 14.44
C HIS A 99 -12.25 6.27 13.45
N VAL A 100 -11.52 5.23 13.05
CA VAL A 100 -10.43 5.37 12.04
C VAL A 100 -10.98 5.47 10.61
N LEU A 101 -12.26 5.15 10.40
CA LEU A 101 -12.92 5.23 9.12
C LEU A 101 -13.70 6.54 9.00
N GLN A 102 -13.52 7.23 7.88
CA GLN A 102 -14.30 8.40 7.51
C GLN A 102 -15.05 8.08 6.22
N THR A 103 -16.37 8.25 6.24
CA THR A 103 -17.22 8.00 5.07
C THR A 103 -17.73 9.32 4.52
N GLN A 104 -17.50 9.57 3.24
CA GLN A 104 -18.02 10.72 2.53
C GLN A 104 -18.62 10.25 1.20
N SER A 105 -19.92 10.41 1.03
CA SER A 105 -20.66 9.89 -0.14
C SER A 105 -20.44 8.37 -0.31
N GLN A 106 -19.77 7.96 -1.37
CA GLN A 106 -19.47 6.56 -1.68
C GLN A 106 -17.96 6.23 -1.48
N GLU A 107 -17.21 7.11 -0.86
CA GLU A 107 -15.82 6.91 -0.53
C GLU A 107 -15.68 6.61 0.97
N VAL A 108 -14.79 5.69 1.32
CA VAL A 108 -14.35 5.47 2.69
C VAL A 108 -12.85 5.67 2.75
N THR A 109 -12.39 6.48 3.70
CA THR A 109 -10.96 6.67 3.97
C THR A 109 -10.59 6.09 5.32
N LEU A 110 -9.41 5.48 5.36
CA LEU A 110 -8.76 4.97 6.57
C LEU A 110 -7.43 5.70 6.74
N ARG A 111 -7.22 6.34 7.89
CA ARG A 111 -5.91 6.89 8.25
C ARG A 111 -5.05 5.77 8.87
N ALA A 112 -4.00 5.36 8.17
CA ALA A 112 -3.06 4.33 8.58
C ALA A 112 -1.67 4.95 8.85
N GLY A 113 -1.47 5.48 10.06
CA GLY A 113 -0.24 6.22 10.38
C GLY A 113 -0.07 7.48 9.53
N ARG A 114 0.97 7.53 8.70
CA ARG A 114 1.24 8.64 7.76
C ARG A 114 0.49 8.48 6.44
N ALA A 115 0.08 7.26 6.09
CA ALA A 115 -0.63 6.97 4.85
C ALA A 115 -2.15 7.04 5.02
N THR A 116 -2.83 7.26 3.90
CA THR A 116 -4.30 7.17 3.79
C THR A 116 -4.66 6.03 2.85
N VAL A 117 -5.56 5.16 3.25
CA VAL A 117 -6.17 4.16 2.38
C VAL A 117 -7.54 4.66 1.95
N ARG A 118 -7.75 4.80 0.64
CA ARG A 118 -9.02 5.22 0.04
C ARG A 118 -9.71 4.00 -0.56
N PHE A 119 -10.95 3.78 -0.18
CA PHE A 119 -11.84 2.80 -0.79
C PHE A 119 -12.87 3.57 -1.62
N ILE A 120 -12.84 3.39 -2.94
CA ILE A 120 -13.67 4.13 -3.89
C ILE A 120 -14.37 3.16 -4.85
N THR A 121 -15.48 3.60 -5.44
CA THR A 121 -16.17 2.81 -6.47
C THR A 121 -15.40 2.83 -7.80
N PRO A 122 -15.60 1.84 -8.72
CA PRO A 122 -15.02 1.90 -10.07
C PRO A 122 -15.39 3.18 -10.82
N ALA A 123 -16.60 3.70 -10.63
CA ALA A 123 -17.06 4.94 -11.25
C ALA A 123 -16.28 6.17 -10.75
N GLN A 124 -15.92 6.21 -9.46
CA GLN A 124 -15.07 7.26 -8.91
C GLN A 124 -13.60 7.09 -9.31
N ALA A 125 -13.15 5.85 -9.49
CA ALA A 125 -11.79 5.54 -9.90
C ALA A 125 -11.50 5.95 -11.37
N ALA A 126 -12.46 5.77 -12.26
CA ALA A 126 -12.26 5.94 -13.70
C ALA A 126 -11.72 7.32 -14.13
N PRO A 127 -12.21 8.46 -13.62
CA PRO A 127 -11.66 9.77 -13.97
C PRO A 127 -10.22 9.99 -13.49
N GLU A 128 -9.84 9.33 -12.39
CA GLU A 128 -8.56 9.54 -11.73
C GLU A 128 -7.48 8.54 -12.15
N PHE A 129 -7.85 7.30 -12.47
CA PHE A 129 -6.95 6.19 -12.75
C PHE A 129 -7.17 5.53 -14.13
N GLY A 130 -8.15 6.03 -14.90
CA GLY A 130 -8.60 5.39 -16.14
C GLY A 130 -9.55 4.22 -15.90
N ILE A 131 -9.84 3.44 -16.94
CA ILE A 131 -10.72 2.27 -16.82
C ILE A 131 -10.05 1.26 -15.88
N VAL A 132 -10.69 1.02 -14.75
CA VAL A 132 -10.26 0.03 -13.76
C VAL A 132 -10.92 -1.30 -14.10
N PRO A 133 -10.15 -2.35 -14.40
CA PRO A 133 -10.71 -3.68 -14.54
C PRO A 133 -11.42 -4.06 -13.23
N GLU A 134 -12.65 -4.55 -13.35
CA GLU A 134 -13.30 -5.17 -12.19
C GLU A 134 -12.43 -6.32 -11.68
N GLY A 135 -12.28 -6.43 -10.37
CA GLY A 135 -11.64 -7.59 -9.76
C GLY A 135 -12.42 -8.86 -10.10
N GLU A 136 -11.78 -10.01 -10.12
CA GLU A 136 -12.47 -11.28 -10.27
C GLU A 136 -13.62 -11.37 -9.27
N ASN A 137 -14.83 -11.65 -9.73
CA ASN A 137 -16.05 -11.71 -8.94
C ASN A 137 -16.50 -10.41 -8.25
N GLY A 138 -16.17 -9.24 -8.82
CA GLY A 138 -16.54 -7.94 -8.24
C GLY A 138 -15.77 -7.57 -6.97
N SER A 139 -14.65 -8.24 -6.76
CA SER A 139 -13.84 -8.11 -5.56
C SER A 139 -13.04 -6.80 -5.54
N ALA A 140 -12.77 -6.22 -4.34
CA ALA A 140 -11.99 -4.99 -4.17
C ALA A 140 -10.55 -5.19 -4.68
N ARG A 141 -9.94 -4.21 -5.33
CA ARG A 141 -8.60 -4.30 -5.90
C ARG A 141 -7.81 -3.02 -5.64
N MET A 142 -6.56 -3.16 -5.25
CA MET A 142 -5.65 -2.02 -5.20
C MET A 142 -5.34 -1.55 -6.63
N ILE A 143 -5.58 -0.27 -6.90
CA ILE A 143 -5.48 0.34 -8.22
C ILE A 143 -4.47 1.49 -8.26
N GLY A 144 -4.07 2.02 -7.11
CA GLY A 144 -3.15 3.15 -7.03
C GLY A 144 -2.30 3.15 -5.79
N LEU A 145 -1.07 3.65 -5.96
CA LEU A 145 -0.12 3.99 -4.90
C LEU A 145 0.23 5.47 -5.02
N GLU A 146 0.28 6.17 -3.89
CA GLU A 146 0.67 7.57 -3.83
C GLU A 146 1.96 7.71 -3.01
N PHE A 147 2.93 8.44 -3.56
CA PHE A 147 4.23 8.67 -2.96
C PHE A 147 4.47 10.15 -2.75
N ALA A 148 5.07 10.48 -1.61
CA ALA A 148 5.72 11.76 -1.41
C ALA A 148 7.14 11.72 -1.98
N THR A 149 7.54 12.79 -2.63
CA THR A 149 8.91 12.98 -3.12
C THR A 149 9.46 14.32 -2.68
N ARG A 150 10.78 14.38 -2.52
CA ARG A 150 11.49 15.64 -2.26
C ARG A 150 11.66 16.50 -3.51
N SER A 151 11.43 15.93 -4.72
CA SER A 151 11.60 16.63 -5.98
C SER A 151 10.85 15.93 -7.11
N LEU A 152 9.84 16.59 -7.68
CA LEU A 152 9.18 16.14 -8.91
C LEU A 152 10.15 16.15 -10.11
N ASP A 153 11.16 17.01 -10.12
CA ASP A 153 12.18 17.01 -11.18
C ASP A 153 13.03 15.74 -11.15
N ALA A 154 13.37 15.24 -9.96
CA ALA A 154 14.07 13.95 -9.83
C ALA A 154 13.20 12.78 -10.32
N VAL A 155 11.89 12.80 -10.03
CA VAL A 155 10.93 11.82 -10.55
C VAL A 155 10.88 11.89 -12.07
N ARG A 156 10.69 13.08 -12.67
CA ARG A 156 10.66 13.29 -14.13
C ARG A 156 11.89 12.72 -14.81
N ASN A 157 13.06 13.06 -14.26
CA ASN A 157 14.32 12.59 -14.80
C ASN A 157 14.45 11.08 -14.73
N SER A 158 14.11 10.47 -13.61
CA SER A 158 14.15 9.02 -13.45
C SER A 158 13.21 8.29 -14.40
N LEU A 159 11.97 8.80 -14.60
CA LEU A 159 11.00 8.22 -15.52
C LEU A 159 11.45 8.35 -16.98
N ARG A 160 12.05 9.49 -17.37
CA ARG A 160 12.62 9.69 -18.72
C ARG A 160 13.80 8.76 -18.99
N VAL A 161 14.71 8.62 -18.04
CA VAL A 161 15.84 7.69 -18.15
C VAL A 161 15.36 6.23 -18.26
N GLY A 162 14.29 5.88 -17.57
CA GLY A 162 13.66 4.56 -17.65
C GLY A 162 12.73 4.37 -18.85
N GLU A 163 12.57 5.38 -19.72
CA GLU A 163 11.65 5.37 -20.86
C GLU A 163 10.19 5.02 -20.46
N ILE A 164 9.78 5.43 -19.26
CA ILE A 164 8.44 5.18 -18.73
C ILE A 164 7.52 6.35 -19.08
N ALA A 165 6.38 6.06 -19.71
CA ALA A 165 5.37 7.06 -20.01
C ALA A 165 4.71 7.59 -18.72
N PHE A 166 4.49 8.90 -18.64
CA PHE A 166 3.85 9.54 -17.49
C PHE A 166 3.07 10.79 -17.90
N GLU A 167 2.09 11.14 -17.10
CA GLU A 167 1.36 12.40 -17.15
C GLU A 167 1.96 13.35 -16.13
N ASP A 168 2.18 14.59 -16.54
CA ASP A 168 2.82 15.62 -15.72
C ASP A 168 1.91 16.84 -15.62
N ASN A 169 1.55 17.20 -14.42
CA ASN A 169 0.97 18.49 -14.12
C ASN A 169 1.82 19.20 -13.05
N ALA A 170 1.62 20.50 -12.85
CA ALA A 170 2.50 21.31 -12.01
C ALA A 170 2.70 20.80 -10.57
N SER A 171 1.79 19.97 -10.05
CA SER A 171 1.78 19.52 -8.66
C SER A 171 1.86 18.00 -8.48
N GLN A 172 1.83 17.24 -9.58
CA GLN A 172 1.75 15.79 -9.53
C GLN A 172 2.27 15.14 -10.82
N ILE A 173 2.93 14.02 -10.67
CA ILE A 173 3.28 13.11 -11.77
C ILE A 173 2.48 11.82 -11.59
N THR A 174 1.91 11.31 -12.68
CA THR A 174 1.15 10.06 -12.67
C THR A 174 1.71 9.10 -13.72
N VAL A 175 2.07 7.89 -13.28
CA VAL A 175 2.35 6.75 -14.17
C VAL A 175 1.09 5.90 -14.21
N ARG A 176 0.59 5.62 -15.42
CA ARG A 176 -0.63 4.81 -15.58
C ARG A 176 -0.40 3.35 -15.21
N ALA A 177 -1.45 2.67 -14.82
CA ALA A 177 -1.41 1.25 -14.44
C ALA A 177 -0.79 0.35 -15.54
N ALA A 178 -1.03 0.67 -16.81
CA ALA A 178 -0.46 -0.06 -17.96
C ALA A 178 1.08 -0.01 -17.98
N ASP A 179 1.67 1.10 -17.53
CA ASP A 179 3.11 1.34 -17.50
C ASP A 179 3.74 1.04 -16.13
N ALA A 180 2.94 0.60 -15.15
CA ALA A 180 3.32 0.37 -13.77
C ALA A 180 2.78 -0.98 -13.23
N SER A 181 2.89 -2.04 -14.03
CA SER A 181 2.52 -3.42 -13.62
C SER A 181 1.09 -3.58 -13.10
N GLY A 182 0.16 -2.76 -13.60
CA GLY A 182 -1.27 -2.87 -13.29
C GLY A 182 -1.76 -2.06 -12.09
N VAL A 183 -0.89 -1.26 -11.46
CA VAL A 183 -1.24 -0.33 -10.37
C VAL A 183 -0.70 1.07 -10.73
N ALA A 184 -1.58 2.06 -10.81
CA ALA A 184 -1.13 3.42 -11.11
C ALA A 184 -0.28 4.00 -9.96
N ILE A 185 0.70 4.80 -10.32
CA ILE A 185 1.60 5.44 -9.35
C ILE A 185 1.48 6.95 -9.46
N LYS A 186 1.28 7.62 -8.34
CA LYS A 186 1.26 9.07 -8.25
C LYS A 186 2.38 9.57 -7.37
N PHE A 187 3.02 10.65 -7.79
CA PHE A 187 4.05 11.35 -7.03
C PHE A 187 3.61 12.78 -6.78
N ARG A 188 3.76 13.24 -5.53
CA ARG A 188 3.55 14.63 -5.13
C ARG A 188 4.74 15.12 -4.34
N GLU A 189 5.10 16.39 -4.50
CA GLU A 189 6.15 17.00 -3.70
C GLU A 189 5.64 17.26 -2.28
N GLU A 190 6.52 17.05 -1.26
CA GLU A 190 6.23 17.31 0.15
C GLU A 190 6.08 18.81 0.44
#